data_1b7df3fe8c806ab809c557999180831f
#
_entry.id   1b7df3fe8c806ab809c557999180831f
#
_cell.length_a   1.000
_cell.length_b   1.000
_cell.length_c   1.000
_cell.angle_alpha   90.00
_cell.angle_beta   90.00
_cell.angle_gamma   90.00
#
_symmetry.space_group_name_H-M   'P 1'
#
loop_
_entity.id
_entity.type
_entity.pdbx_description
1 polymer ?
#
loop_
_entity_poly.entity_id
_entity_poly.type
_entity_poly.pdbx_seq_one_letter_code
_entity_poly.pdbx_strand_id
1 'polypeptide(L)' 'MTLQELSESYAYSAELLSRRLAQLRQEEREARDESQRFSLHRRILDLEPLLRQCRQLHRLTAHYYDRSYHRAERFTV' A
#
# COMPACT_ATOMS: atom_id res chain seq x y z
N MET A 1 17.65 4.98 -9.10
CA MET A 1 16.86 4.40 -7.98
C MET A 1 17.03 2.89 -7.98
N THR A 2 17.43 2.31 -6.86
CA THR A 2 17.59 0.86 -6.74
C THR A 2 16.26 0.19 -6.47
N LEU A 3 16.19 -1.14 -6.68
CA LEU A 3 15.00 -1.93 -6.36
C LEU A 3 14.66 -1.86 -4.87
N GLN A 4 15.70 -1.80 -4.03
CA GLN A 4 15.51 -1.66 -2.59
C GLN A 4 14.86 -0.33 -2.24
N GLU A 5 15.36 0.77 -2.80
CA GLU A 5 14.78 2.10 -2.59
C GLU A 5 13.35 2.18 -3.08
N LEU A 6 13.07 1.57 -4.24
CA LEU A 6 11.73 1.53 -4.81
C LEU A 6 10.78 0.74 -3.90
N SER A 7 11.24 -0.40 -3.39
CA SER A 7 10.47 -1.23 -2.47
C SER A 7 10.13 -0.47 -1.18
N GLU A 8 11.11 0.24 -0.63
CA GLU A 8 10.92 1.06 0.57
C GLU A 8 9.93 2.22 0.31
N SER A 9 10.00 2.81 -0.87
CA SER A 9 9.09 3.88 -1.28
C SER A 9 7.64 3.36 -1.36
N TYR A 10 7.43 2.19 -1.92
CA TYR A 10 6.10 1.58 -1.99
C TYR A 10 5.58 1.20 -0.60
N ALA A 11 6.46 0.70 0.27
CA ALA A 11 6.10 0.37 1.65
C ALA A 11 5.66 1.62 2.41
N TYR A 12 6.39 2.72 2.24
CA TYR A 12 6.06 3.99 2.87
C TYR A 12 4.71 4.53 2.37
N SER A 13 4.50 4.49 1.07
CA SER A 13 3.24 4.94 0.46
C SER A 13 2.07 4.09 0.95
N ALA A 14 2.26 2.77 1.05
CA ALA A 14 1.23 1.86 1.56
C ALA A 14 0.88 2.18 3.01
N GLU A 15 1.88 2.49 3.83
CA GLU A 15 1.66 2.86 5.22
C GLU A 15 0.87 4.15 5.35
N LEU A 16 1.21 5.18 4.56
CA LEU A 16 0.48 6.44 4.56
C LEU A 16 -0.97 6.24 4.13
N LEU A 17 -1.20 5.47 3.07
CA LEU A 17 -2.55 5.18 2.59
C LEU A 17 -3.35 4.38 3.62
N SER A 18 -2.71 3.44 4.28
CA SER A 18 -3.35 2.64 5.33
C SER A 18 -3.81 3.50 6.49
N ARG A 19 -2.96 4.43 6.93
CA ARG A 19 -3.30 5.39 7.99
C ARG A 19 -4.45 6.29 7.57
N ARG A 20 -4.40 6.79 6.34
CA ARG A 20 -5.46 7.66 5.81
C ARG A 20 -6.79 6.92 5.72
N LEU A 21 -6.77 5.66 5.28
CA LEU A 21 -7.97 4.83 5.21
C LEU A 21 -8.56 4.56 6.59
N ALA A 22 -7.72 4.27 7.59
CA ALA A 22 -8.17 4.08 8.95
C ALA A 22 -8.85 5.33 9.49
N GLN A 23 -8.28 6.49 9.19
CA GLN A 23 -8.82 7.78 9.57
C GLN A 23 -10.18 8.04 8.91
N LEU A 24 -10.28 7.77 7.61
CA LEU A 24 -11.53 7.94 6.87
C LEU A 24 -12.63 7.00 7.36
N ARG A 25 -12.28 5.76 7.68
CA ARG A 25 -13.22 4.79 8.23
C ARG A 25 -13.74 5.23 9.59
N GLN A 26 -12.88 5.82 10.42
CA GLN A 26 -13.28 6.37 11.69
C GLN A 26 -14.22 7.56 11.51
N GLU A 27 -13.90 8.47 10.61
CA GLU A 27 -14.75 9.60 10.29
C GLU A 27 -16.12 9.15 9.76
N GLU A 28 -16.14 8.09 8.93
CA GLU A 28 -17.38 7.52 8.41
C GLU A 28 -18.26 7.00 9.54
N ARG A 29 -17.68 6.32 10.53
CA ARG A 29 -18.44 5.82 11.69
C ARG A 29 -19.02 6.96 12.53
N GLU A 30 -18.30 8.05 12.63
CA GLU A 30 -18.70 9.21 13.42
C GLU A 30 -19.62 10.17 12.66
N ALA A 31 -19.72 10.01 11.34
CA ALA A 31 -20.54 10.90 10.52
C ALA A 31 -22.03 10.72 10.85
N ARG A 32 -22.71 11.83 11.09
CA ARG A 32 -24.15 11.85 11.42
C ARG A 32 -25.02 12.14 10.20
N ASP A 33 -24.42 12.79 9.20
CA ASP A 33 -25.10 13.17 7.97
C ASP A 33 -24.83 12.12 6.90
N GLU A 34 -25.87 11.66 6.21
CA GLU A 34 -25.77 10.68 5.14
C GLU A 34 -24.92 11.19 3.97
N SER A 35 -25.03 12.47 3.64
CA SER A 35 -24.24 13.08 2.58
C SER A 35 -22.76 13.04 2.90
N GLN A 36 -22.41 13.35 4.13
CA GLN A 36 -21.03 13.29 4.60
C GLN A 36 -20.50 11.86 4.61
N ARG A 37 -21.33 10.93 5.10
CA ARG A 37 -20.99 9.51 5.13
C ARG A 37 -20.75 8.98 3.72
N PHE A 38 -21.59 9.35 2.78
CA PHE A 38 -21.45 8.94 1.38
C PHE A 38 -20.16 9.47 0.77
N SER A 39 -19.82 10.73 1.01
CA SER A 39 -18.58 11.33 0.53
C SER A 39 -17.34 10.61 1.09
N LEU A 40 -17.38 10.31 2.38
CA LEU A 40 -16.29 9.59 3.04
C LEU A 40 -16.15 8.16 2.50
N HIS A 41 -17.26 7.48 2.33
CA HIS A 41 -17.27 6.14 1.78
C HIS A 41 -16.71 6.11 0.35
N ARG A 42 -17.05 7.09 -0.45
CA ARG A 42 -16.53 7.20 -1.80
C ARG A 42 -15.01 7.39 -1.81
N ARG A 43 -14.48 8.23 -0.90
CA ARG A 43 -13.03 8.39 -0.76
C ARG A 43 -12.34 7.10 -0.36
N ILE A 44 -12.96 6.34 0.54
CA ILE A 44 -12.45 5.04 0.96
C ILE A 44 -12.37 4.10 -0.24
N LEU A 45 -13.42 4.03 -1.04
CA LEU A 45 -13.46 3.20 -2.24
C LEU A 45 -12.41 3.60 -3.26
N ASP A 46 -12.10 4.89 -3.36
CA ASP A 46 -11.07 5.38 -4.28
C ASP A 46 -9.65 5.06 -3.78
N LEU A 47 -9.44 5.05 -2.47
CA LEU A 47 -8.12 4.83 -1.88
C LEU A 47 -7.77 3.35 -1.70
N GLU A 48 -8.76 2.49 -1.47
CA GLU A 48 -8.52 1.06 -1.28
C GLU A 48 -7.76 0.40 -2.43
N PRO A 49 -8.12 0.65 -3.71
CA PRO A 49 -7.35 0.09 -4.83
C PRO A 49 -5.91 0.60 -4.87
N LEU A 50 -5.69 1.86 -4.52
CA LEU A 50 -4.35 2.44 -4.49
C LEU A 50 -3.48 1.77 -3.42
N LEU A 51 -4.04 1.53 -2.25
CA LEU A 51 -3.33 0.82 -1.19
C LEU A 51 -2.98 -0.60 -1.62
N ARG A 52 -3.94 -1.30 -2.20
CA ARG A 52 -3.76 -2.66 -2.71
C ARG A 52 -2.65 -2.69 -3.76
N GLN A 53 -2.65 -1.72 -4.65
CA GLN A 53 -1.66 -1.58 -5.71
C GLN A 53 -0.26 -1.32 -5.13
N CYS A 54 -0.16 -0.40 -4.16
CA CYS A 54 1.12 -0.12 -3.49
C CYS A 54 1.67 -1.35 -2.77
N ARG A 55 0.81 -2.11 -2.09
CA ARG A 55 1.21 -3.35 -1.43
C ARG A 55 1.69 -4.40 -2.41
N GLN A 56 1.00 -4.51 -3.54
CA GLN A 56 1.38 -5.44 -4.59
C GLN A 56 2.72 -5.06 -5.20
N LEU A 57 2.93 -3.79 -5.49
CA LEU A 57 4.19 -3.28 -6.04
C LEU A 57 5.32 -3.44 -5.03
N HIS A 58 5.05 -3.20 -3.76
CA HIS A 58 6.05 -3.43 -2.71
C HIS A 58 6.48 -4.89 -2.67
N ARG A 59 5.53 -5.82 -2.66
CA ARG A 59 5.82 -7.26 -2.65
C ARG A 59 6.59 -7.67 -3.89
N LEU A 60 6.21 -7.13 -5.05
CA LEU A 60 6.86 -7.45 -6.31
C LEU A 60 8.30 -6.96 -6.33
N THR A 61 8.56 -5.72 -5.95
CA THR A 61 9.91 -5.16 -5.90
C THR A 61 10.77 -5.85 -4.86
N ALA A 62 10.22 -6.15 -3.70
CA ALA A 62 10.91 -6.88 -2.65
C ALA A 62 11.26 -8.31 -3.12
N HIS A 63 10.33 -8.97 -3.82
CA HIS A 63 10.57 -10.29 -4.36
C HIS A 63 11.70 -10.29 -5.38
N TYR A 64 11.74 -9.30 -6.28
CA TYR A 64 12.82 -9.18 -7.25
C TYR A 64 14.15 -8.88 -6.57
N TYR A 65 14.15 -8.06 -5.55
CA TYR A 65 15.35 -7.76 -4.78
C TYR A 65 15.88 -9.03 -4.10
N ASP A 66 15.02 -9.75 -3.41
CA ASP A 66 15.37 -10.99 -2.72
C ASP A 66 15.84 -12.07 -3.70
N ARG A 67 15.13 -12.17 -4.82
CA ARG A 67 15.48 -13.12 -5.87
C ARG A 67 16.85 -12.81 -6.47
N SER A 68 17.16 -11.56 -6.66
CA SER A 68 18.46 -11.12 -7.14
C SER A 68 19.56 -11.45 -6.15
N TYR A 69 19.27 -11.29 -4.87
CA TYR A 69 20.20 -11.61 -3.78
C TYR A 69 20.45 -13.12 -3.68
N HIS A 70 19.40 -13.91 -3.70
CA HIS A 70 19.49 -15.37 -3.57
C HIS A 70 19.90 -16.07 -4.86
N ARG A 71 19.88 -15.38 -5.96
CA ARG A 71 20.25 -15.94 -7.26
C ARG A 71 21.68 -16.48 -7.28
N ALA A 72 22.59 -15.79 -6.62
CA ALA A 72 23.99 -16.21 -6.51
C ALA A 72 24.12 -17.52 -5.74
N GLU A 73 23.32 -17.70 -4.70
CA GLU A 73 23.34 -18.94 -3.89
C GLU A 73 22.83 -20.15 -4.67
N ARG A 74 21.80 -19.95 -5.50
CA ARG A 74 21.24 -21.04 -6.30
C ARG A 74 22.20 -21.55 -7.35
N PHE A 75 23.02 -20.70 -7.90
CA PHE A 75 23.97 -21.09 -8.92
C PHE A 75 25.23 -21.72 -8.35
N THR A 76 25.47 -21.58 -7.08
CA THR A 76 26.62 -22.22 -6.41
C THR A 76 26.30 -23.60 -5.84
N VAL A 77 25.05 -23.98 -5.92
CA VAL A 77 24.60 -25.30 -5.50
C VAL A 77 24.47 -26.18 -6.74
#